data_565e80460bad17e63441df0aff2796ef
#
_entry.id   565e80460bad17e63441df0aff2796ef
#
_cell.length_a   1.000
_cell.length_b   1.000
_cell.length_c   1.000
_cell.angle_alpha   90.00
_cell.angle_beta   90.00
_cell.angle_gamma   90.00
#
_symmetry.space_group_name_H-M   'P 1'
#
loop_
_entity.id
_entity.type
_entity.pdbx_description
1 polymer ?
#
loop_
_entity_poly.entity_id
_entity_poly.type
_entity_poly.pdbx_seq_one_letter_code
_entity_poly.pdbx_strand_id
1 'polypeptide(L)' 'MTKEEAWLMWMQESNRYVEYDWDTIKKSSHWQAFSRGWDAASVNANGWDDAYKMGMEAGKEMEKNHAV' A
#
# COMPACT_ATOMS: atom_id res chain seq x y z
N MET A 1 8.98 -9.77 4.95
CA MET A 1 8.27 -9.24 3.77
C MET A 1 8.60 -7.78 3.55
N THR A 2 8.92 -7.41 2.33
CA THR A 2 9.22 -6.02 2.01
C THR A 2 7.93 -5.26 1.70
N LYS A 3 8.04 -3.93 1.69
CA LYS A 3 6.90 -3.07 1.35
C LYS A 3 6.40 -3.35 -0.06
N GLU A 4 7.31 -3.56 -1.00
CA GLU A 4 6.96 -3.88 -2.38
C GLU A 4 6.21 -5.20 -2.49
N GLU A 5 6.67 -6.21 -1.77
CA GLU A 5 6.00 -7.51 -1.76
C GLU A 5 4.59 -7.41 -1.17
N ALA A 6 4.45 -6.64 -0.09
CA ALA A 6 3.15 -6.43 0.53
C ALA A 6 2.19 -5.71 -0.41
N TRP A 7 2.69 -4.72 -1.14
CA TRP A 7 1.90 -4.01 -2.15
C TRP A 7 1.39 -4.96 -3.22
N LEU A 8 2.27 -5.80 -3.75
CA LEU A 8 1.89 -6.78 -4.78
C LEU A 8 0.84 -7.76 -4.26
N MET A 9 1.01 -8.22 -3.03
CA MET A 9 0.05 -9.13 -2.42
C MET A 9 -1.33 -8.47 -2.31
N TRP A 10 -1.38 -7.22 -1.91
CA TRP A 10 -2.63 -6.48 -1.81
C TRP A 10 -3.29 -6.31 -3.18
N MET A 11 -2.51 -5.97 -4.18
CA MET A 11 -3.05 -5.80 -5.52
C MET A 11 -3.64 -7.11 -6.06
N GLN A 12 -2.97 -8.22 -5.80
CA GLN A 12 -3.48 -9.53 -6.21
C GLN A 12 -4.76 -9.90 -5.49
N GLU A 13 -4.80 -9.70 -4.18
CA GLU A 13 -5.96 -10.04 -3.36
C GLU A 13 -7.18 -9.20 -3.71
N SER A 14 -6.98 -7.96 -4.10
CA SER A 14 -8.07 -7.06 -4.44
C SER A 14 -8.42 -7.07 -5.93
N ASN A 15 -7.85 -7.99 -6.70
CA ASN A 15 -8.07 -8.09 -8.15
C ASN A 15 -7.68 -6.81 -8.88
N ARG A 16 -6.71 -6.12 -8.39
CA ARG A 16 -6.22 -4.88 -9.00
C ARG A 16 -4.87 -5.13 -9.64
N TYR A 17 -4.88 -5.93 -10.66
CA TYR A 17 -3.65 -6.19 -11.38
C TYR A 17 -3.15 -4.92 -12.04
N VAL A 18 -1.93 -4.54 -11.70
CA VAL A 18 -1.30 -3.34 -12.23
C VAL A 18 -0.06 -3.75 -13.01
N GLU A 19 -0.12 -3.55 -14.31
CA GLU A 19 0.97 -3.93 -15.20
C GLU A 19 1.90 -2.75 -15.45
N TYR A 20 2.32 -2.09 -14.36
CA TYR A 20 3.20 -0.94 -14.44
C TYR A 20 4.55 -1.25 -13.82
N ASP A 21 5.58 -0.55 -14.30
CA ASP A 21 6.89 -0.66 -13.68
C ASP A 21 6.90 0.07 -12.33
N TRP A 22 7.92 -0.19 -11.53
CA TRP A 22 8.00 0.38 -10.20
C TRP A 22 8.11 1.90 -10.20
N ASP A 23 8.74 2.48 -11.22
CA ASP A 23 8.83 3.93 -11.31
C ASP A 23 7.44 4.56 -11.41
N THR A 24 6.58 3.98 -12.23
CA THR A 24 5.21 4.45 -12.37
C THR A 24 4.40 4.23 -11.10
N ILE A 25 4.51 3.05 -10.51
CA ILE A 25 3.81 2.72 -9.27
C ILE A 25 4.18 3.69 -8.16
N LYS A 26 5.47 3.94 -7.99
CA LYS A 26 5.97 4.79 -6.90
C LYS A 26 5.57 6.24 -7.03
N LYS A 27 5.19 6.68 -8.21
CA LYS A 27 4.69 8.04 -8.44
C LYS A 27 3.20 8.18 -8.17
N SER A 28 2.49 7.07 -8.05
CA SER A 28 1.05 7.11 -7.84
C SER A 28 0.70 7.55 -6.41
N SER A 29 -0.41 8.24 -6.26
CA SER A 29 -0.91 8.65 -4.94
C SER A 29 -1.25 7.44 -4.09
N HIS A 30 -1.74 6.39 -4.73
CA HIS A 30 -2.14 5.16 -4.05
C HIS A 30 -0.95 4.48 -3.38
N TRP A 31 0.15 4.36 -4.11
CA TRP A 31 1.38 3.81 -3.54
C TRP A 31 1.91 4.69 -2.40
N GLN A 32 1.86 6.02 -2.58
CA GLN A 32 2.34 6.94 -1.58
C GLN A 32 1.55 6.81 -0.28
N ALA A 33 0.23 6.67 -0.38
CA ALA A 33 -0.62 6.46 0.80
C ALA A 33 -0.28 5.13 1.49
N PHE A 34 -0.18 4.05 0.71
CA PHE A 34 0.19 2.74 1.24
C PHE A 34 1.56 2.80 1.92
N SER A 35 2.53 3.44 1.26
CA SER A 35 3.88 3.55 1.78
C SER A 35 3.93 4.31 3.11
N ARG A 36 3.16 5.37 3.22
CA ARG A 36 3.08 6.14 4.47
C ARG A 36 2.52 5.31 5.61
N GLY A 37 1.44 4.58 5.33
CA GLY A 37 0.84 3.72 6.35
C GLY A 37 1.79 2.63 6.79
N TRP A 38 2.46 2.00 5.82
CA TRP A 38 3.45 0.97 6.10
C TRP A 38 4.61 1.51 6.96
N ASP A 39 5.16 2.65 6.55
CA ASP A 39 6.31 3.23 7.26
C ASP A 39 5.93 3.66 8.67
N ALA A 40 4.77 4.27 8.84
CA ALA A 40 4.32 4.70 10.16
C ALA A 40 4.15 3.51 11.10
N ALA A 41 3.59 2.42 10.60
CA ALA A 41 3.39 1.23 11.41
C ALA A 41 4.70 0.50 11.69
N SER A 42 5.64 0.52 10.73
CA SER A 42 6.95 -0.14 10.90
C SER A 42 7.75 0.43 12.06
N VAL A 43 7.57 1.71 12.34
CA VAL A 43 8.30 2.36 13.44
C VAL A 43 7.80 1.84 14.78
N ASN A 44 6.52 1.52 14.89
CA ASN A 44 5.89 1.14 16.15
C ASN A 44 5.44 -0.33 16.20
N ALA A 45 5.46 -1.01 15.08
CA ALA A 45 4.91 -2.35 15.00
C ALA A 45 5.94 -3.42 15.26
N ASN A 46 5.46 -4.56 15.73
CA ASN A 46 6.29 -5.72 16.02
C ASN A 46 6.29 -6.74 14.88
N GLY A 47 5.80 -6.36 13.70
CA GLY A 47 5.78 -7.26 12.58
C GLY A 47 5.22 -6.60 11.32
N TRP A 48 5.44 -7.27 10.19
CA TRP A 48 4.97 -6.77 8.91
C TRP A 48 3.43 -6.79 8.79
N ASP A 49 2.76 -7.63 9.58
CA ASP A 49 1.30 -7.73 9.56
C ASP A 49 0.64 -6.39 9.87
N ASP A 50 1.11 -5.73 10.90
CA ASP A 50 0.55 -4.44 11.30
C ASP A 50 0.87 -3.38 10.26
N ALA A 51 2.09 -3.40 9.73
CA ALA A 51 2.48 -2.48 8.67
C ALA A 51 1.62 -2.67 7.43
N TYR A 52 1.34 -3.92 7.07
CA TYR A 52 0.49 -4.23 5.92
C TYR A 52 -0.93 -3.69 6.12
N LYS A 53 -1.51 -3.92 7.29
CA LYS A 53 -2.86 -3.42 7.61
C LYS A 53 -2.93 -1.90 7.52
N MET A 54 -1.97 -1.23 8.10
CA MET A 54 -1.94 0.24 8.06
C MET A 54 -1.77 0.77 6.65
N GLY A 55 -0.93 0.11 5.87
CA GLY A 55 -0.74 0.48 4.48
C GLY A 55 -2.02 0.30 3.68
N MET A 56 -2.71 -0.82 3.86
CA MET A 56 -3.99 -1.08 3.19
C MET A 56 -5.04 -0.05 3.57
N GLU A 57 -5.15 0.26 4.85
CA GLU A 57 -6.12 1.24 5.32
C GLU A 57 -5.87 2.62 4.72
N ALA A 58 -4.62 3.04 4.70
CA ALA A 58 -4.25 4.32 4.11
C ALA A 58 -4.58 4.36 2.61
N GLY A 59 -4.29 3.26 1.90
CA GLY A 59 -4.61 3.17 0.48
C GLY A 59 -6.10 3.18 0.21
N LYS A 60 -6.87 2.48 1.03
CA LYS A 60 -8.33 2.47 0.90
C LYS A 60 -8.93 3.84 1.16
N GLU A 61 -8.40 4.57 2.12
CA GLU A 61 -8.83 5.94 2.39
C GLU A 61 -8.61 6.83 1.17
N MET A 62 -7.46 6.68 0.54
CA MET A 62 -7.15 7.43 -0.67
C MET A 62 -8.15 7.12 -1.78
N GLU A 63 -8.54 5.85 -1.93
CA GLU A 63 -9.52 5.45 -2.92
C GLU A 63 -10.89 6.07 -2.67
N LYS A 64 -11.31 6.09 -1.42
CA LYS A 64 -12.59 6.71 -1.06
C LYS A 64 -12.62 8.18 -1.44
N ASN A 65 -11.51 8.87 -1.21
CA ASN A 65 -11.42 10.29 -1.53
C ASN A 65 -11.43 10.54 -3.03
N HIS A 66 -10.99 9.57 -3.82
CA HIS A 66 -10.98 9.68 -5.28
C HIS A 66 -12.27 9.20 -5.94
N ALA A 67 -13.08 8.48 -5.22
CA ALA A 67 -14.30 7.88 -5.77
C ALA A 67 -15.48 8.85 -5.83
N VAL A 68 -15.24 10.09 -5.58
CA VAL A 68 -16.31 11.10 -5.60
C VAL A 68 -16.57 11.63 -7.01
#